data_7a507686a7c35b67ae496e1d6c513f43
#
_entry.id   7a507686a7c35b67ae496e1d6c513f43
#
_cell.length_a   1.000
_cell.length_b   1.000
_cell.length_c   1.000
_cell.angle_alpha   90.00
_cell.angle_beta   90.00
_cell.angle_gamma   90.00
#
_symmetry.space_group_name_H-M   'P 1'
#
loop_
_entity.id
_entity.type
_entity.pdbx_description
1 polymer ?
#
loop_
_entity_poly.entity_id
_entity_poly.type
_entity_poly.pdbx_seq_one_letter_code
_entity_poly.pdbx_strand_id
1 'polypeptide(L)'
;MPKLVSIRLLVLTAASLALAAPLVTASAQDEFDLSVPHAGEEAAPPPDLECAAESLSGSGPGFVSSRDESEEAALTAWLDKAKKVYPEATWDLAKDANISCAVQGLYSKCFADGIPCKPKGDADAASSE
;
A
#
# COMPACT_ATOMS: atom_id res chain seq x y z
N MET A 1 45.41 6.78 -34.71
CA MET A 1 46.48 6.70 -33.69
C MET A 1 45.83 6.63 -32.33
N PRO A 2 45.76 5.49 -31.69
CA PRO A 2 45.17 5.36 -30.37
C PRO A 2 46.27 5.61 -29.32
N LYS A 3 46.01 6.51 -28.37
CA LYS A 3 46.83 6.75 -27.22
C LYS A 3 46.49 5.72 -26.14
N LEU A 4 47.42 4.80 -25.89
CA LEU A 4 47.47 3.90 -24.75
C LEU A 4 47.71 4.70 -23.47
N VAL A 5 46.75 4.71 -22.56
CA VAL A 5 46.94 5.22 -21.19
C VAL A 5 47.25 4.03 -20.29
N SER A 6 48.49 3.99 -19.85
CA SER A 6 49.03 3.03 -18.84
C SER A 6 48.37 3.27 -17.49
N ILE A 7 47.64 2.32 -17.00
CA ILE A 7 47.17 2.26 -15.63
C ILE A 7 48.28 1.59 -14.78
N ARG A 8 48.93 2.35 -13.94
CA ARG A 8 49.89 1.86 -12.94
C ARG A 8 49.12 1.23 -11.78
N LEU A 9 49.34 -0.06 -11.64
CA LEU A 9 48.90 -0.87 -10.52
C LEU A 9 49.75 -0.47 -9.28
N LEU A 10 49.13 0.12 -8.28
CA LEU A 10 49.74 0.42 -6.99
C LEU A 10 49.21 -0.61 -5.98
N VAL A 11 50.06 -1.60 -5.72
CA VAL A 11 49.87 -2.58 -4.65
C VAL A 11 50.31 -1.93 -3.33
N LEU A 12 49.37 -1.70 -2.45
CA LEU A 12 49.64 -1.31 -1.05
C LEU A 12 49.19 -2.44 -0.14
N THR A 13 50.17 -3.17 0.36
CA THR A 13 50.08 -4.08 1.49
C THR A 13 50.00 -3.27 2.77
N ALA A 14 49.00 -3.46 3.59
CA ALA A 14 48.98 -2.94 4.96
C ALA A 14 48.32 -3.95 5.89
N ALA A 15 49.11 -4.52 6.67
CA ALA A 15 49.13 -4.80 8.09
C ALA A 15 47.78 -5.06 8.80
N SER A 16 47.66 -6.32 9.20
CA SER A 16 46.73 -6.81 10.21
C SER A 16 47.01 -6.23 11.58
N LEU A 17 46.05 -5.51 12.18
CA LEU A 17 45.96 -5.33 13.61
C LEU A 17 44.71 -6.03 14.11
N ALA A 18 44.93 -7.19 14.74
CA ALA A 18 43.90 -7.88 15.50
C ALA A 18 43.69 -7.11 16.82
N LEU A 19 42.57 -6.41 16.93
CA LEU A 19 42.03 -5.97 18.22
C LEU A 19 40.89 -6.91 18.58
N ALA A 20 41.19 -7.77 19.55
CA ALA A 20 40.17 -8.55 20.27
C ALA A 20 39.32 -7.59 21.10
N ALA A 21 38.10 -7.34 20.69
CA ALA A 21 37.10 -6.68 21.51
C ALA A 21 36.22 -7.74 22.20
N PRO A 22 35.97 -7.58 23.51
CA PRO A 22 35.15 -8.53 24.25
C PRO A 22 33.68 -8.48 23.76
N LEU A 23 33.12 -9.64 23.51
CA LEU A 23 31.71 -9.86 23.29
C LEU A 23 30.93 -9.41 24.53
N VAL A 24 30.40 -8.21 24.49
CA VAL A 24 29.32 -7.82 25.37
C VAL A 24 28.03 -8.29 24.69
N THR A 25 27.56 -9.44 25.05
CA THR A 25 26.19 -9.88 24.76
C THR A 25 25.25 -9.06 25.62
N ALA A 26 24.90 -7.87 25.14
CA ALA A 26 23.73 -7.16 25.62
C ALA A 26 22.52 -7.82 24.97
N SER A 27 21.95 -8.81 25.63
CA SER A 27 20.59 -9.26 25.37
C SER A 27 19.64 -8.19 25.87
N ALA A 28 19.47 -7.15 25.10
CA ALA A 28 18.30 -6.29 25.23
C ALA A 28 17.17 -7.01 24.47
N GLN A 29 16.56 -7.96 25.08
CA GLN A 29 15.19 -8.37 24.80
C GLN A 29 14.33 -7.28 25.44
N ASP A 30 14.23 -6.13 24.76
CA ASP A 30 13.08 -5.28 24.91
C ASP A 30 11.91 -6.10 24.33
N GLU A 31 11.35 -6.87 25.21
CA GLU A 31 10.01 -7.42 25.07
C GLU A 31 9.10 -6.21 25.03
N PHE A 32 8.92 -5.67 23.82
CA PHE A 32 7.90 -4.69 23.54
C PHE A 32 6.58 -5.45 23.65
N ASP A 33 6.14 -5.62 24.91
CA ASP A 33 4.81 -6.10 25.23
C ASP A 33 3.81 -5.04 24.77
N LEU A 34 3.44 -5.12 23.50
CA LEU A 34 2.32 -4.44 22.92
C LEU A 34 1.01 -5.15 23.31
N SER A 35 0.90 -5.56 24.55
CA SER A 35 -0.37 -5.86 25.17
C SER A 35 -1.09 -4.53 25.40
N VAL A 36 -1.48 -3.88 24.32
CA VAL A 36 -2.57 -2.93 24.35
C VAL A 36 -3.77 -3.75 24.80
N PRO A 37 -4.36 -3.50 25.99
CA PRO A 37 -5.65 -4.06 26.29
C PRO A 37 -6.61 -3.55 25.23
N HIS A 38 -6.89 -4.40 24.26
CA HIS A 38 -8.06 -4.22 23.41
C HIS A 38 -9.23 -4.35 24.37
N ALA A 39 -9.67 -3.21 24.92
CA ALA A 39 -11.00 -3.10 25.48
C ALA A 39 -11.90 -3.68 24.39
N GLY A 40 -12.53 -4.82 24.70
CA GLY A 40 -13.32 -5.58 23.74
C GLY A 40 -14.43 -4.74 23.13
N GLU A 41 -14.06 -4.06 22.05
CA GLU A 41 -14.98 -3.70 21.01
C GLU A 41 -15.06 -4.97 20.19
N GLU A 42 -16.02 -5.79 20.55
CA GLU A 42 -16.45 -6.93 19.77
C GLU A 42 -16.86 -6.34 18.43
N ALA A 43 -15.88 -6.29 17.50
CA ALA A 43 -16.11 -5.87 16.14
C ALA A 43 -17.22 -6.77 15.61
N ALA A 44 -18.36 -6.17 15.29
CA ALA A 44 -19.46 -6.87 14.63
C ALA A 44 -18.85 -7.70 13.49
N PRO A 45 -19.25 -8.97 13.34
CA PRO A 45 -18.73 -9.80 12.25
C PRO A 45 -18.87 -9.03 10.95
N PRO A 46 -17.85 -9.07 10.08
CA PRO A 46 -17.89 -8.34 8.83
C PRO A 46 -19.17 -8.75 8.08
N PRO A 47 -19.93 -7.80 7.52
CA PRO A 47 -21.14 -8.13 6.80
C PRO A 47 -20.80 -9.12 5.68
N ASP A 48 -21.65 -10.11 5.47
CA ASP A 48 -21.51 -10.98 4.31
C ASP A 48 -21.55 -10.12 3.05
N LEU A 49 -20.46 -10.12 2.30
CA LEU A 49 -20.29 -9.32 1.11
C LEU A 49 -20.49 -10.15 -0.16
N GLU A 50 -21.17 -9.58 -1.13
CA GLU A 50 -21.19 -10.05 -2.51
C GLU A 50 -20.24 -9.19 -3.33
N CYS A 51 -19.19 -9.79 -3.88
CA CYS A 51 -18.15 -9.09 -4.61
C CYS A 51 -18.18 -9.45 -6.10
N ALA A 52 -17.78 -8.53 -6.94
CA ALA A 52 -17.58 -8.76 -8.36
C ALA A 52 -16.46 -9.80 -8.59
N ALA A 53 -16.42 -10.36 -9.81
CA ALA A 53 -15.40 -11.35 -10.18
C ALA A 53 -14.05 -10.69 -10.49
N GLU A 54 -14.04 -9.41 -10.87
CA GLU A 54 -12.85 -8.70 -11.37
C GLU A 54 -12.54 -7.48 -10.52
N SER A 55 -11.24 -7.22 -10.36
CA SER A 55 -10.74 -5.98 -9.78
C SER A 55 -10.89 -4.82 -10.77
N LEU A 56 -11.25 -3.65 -10.25
CA LEU A 56 -11.29 -2.40 -10.99
C LEU A 56 -10.12 -1.52 -10.60
N SER A 57 -9.61 -0.76 -11.57
CA SER A 57 -8.56 0.23 -11.36
C SER A 57 -9.07 1.63 -11.69
N GLY A 58 -8.78 2.59 -10.80
CA GLY A 58 -9.02 4.00 -10.99
C GLY A 58 -7.71 4.78 -10.96
N SER A 59 -7.61 5.86 -11.74
CA SER A 59 -6.45 6.77 -11.69
C SER A 59 -6.88 8.20 -11.99
N GLY A 60 -6.18 9.16 -11.40
CA GLY A 60 -6.34 10.57 -11.73
C GLY A 60 -5.82 10.92 -13.12
N PRO A 61 -6.06 12.16 -13.57
CA PRO A 61 -5.81 12.60 -14.97
C PRO A 61 -4.34 12.70 -15.35
N GLY A 62 -3.40 12.68 -14.41
CA GLY A 62 -1.98 12.81 -14.68
C GLY A 62 -1.14 12.94 -13.41
N PHE A 63 0.07 13.47 -13.57
CA PHE A 63 0.92 13.81 -12.44
C PHE A 63 0.53 15.19 -11.91
N VAL A 64 0.21 15.28 -10.63
CA VAL A 64 -0.16 16.51 -9.91
C VAL A 64 0.80 16.78 -8.76
N SER A 65 0.90 18.02 -8.31
CA SER A 65 1.82 18.42 -7.25
C SER A 65 1.36 18.01 -5.85
N SER A 66 0.07 17.71 -5.67
CA SER A 66 -0.49 17.21 -4.41
C SER A 66 -0.74 15.71 -4.50
N ARG A 67 -0.15 14.95 -3.58
CA ARG A 67 -0.40 13.52 -3.48
C ARG A 67 -1.85 13.24 -3.09
N ASP A 68 -2.38 13.99 -2.12
CA ASP A 68 -3.75 13.81 -1.61
C ASP A 68 -4.78 14.04 -2.72
N GLU A 69 -4.57 15.09 -3.54
CA GLU A 69 -5.40 15.35 -4.72
C GLU A 69 -5.36 14.21 -5.73
N SER A 70 -4.17 13.61 -5.94
CA SER A 70 -4.02 12.46 -6.82
C SER A 70 -4.71 11.20 -6.29
N GLU A 71 -4.65 10.96 -4.98
CA GLU A 71 -5.34 9.84 -4.34
C GLU A 71 -6.86 10.01 -4.43
N GLU A 72 -7.38 11.20 -4.13
CA GLU A 72 -8.81 11.50 -4.25
C GLU A 72 -9.32 11.31 -5.67
N ALA A 73 -8.57 11.78 -6.66
CA ALA A 73 -8.92 11.60 -8.06
C ALA A 73 -8.91 10.11 -8.48
N ALA A 74 -7.96 9.33 -7.99
CA ALA A 74 -7.89 7.90 -8.24
C ALA A 74 -9.09 7.15 -7.62
N LEU A 75 -9.44 7.49 -6.37
CA LEU A 75 -10.62 6.93 -5.68
C LEU A 75 -11.91 7.30 -6.40
N THR A 76 -12.07 8.54 -6.82
CA THR A 76 -13.25 8.99 -7.58
C THR A 76 -13.38 8.20 -8.88
N ALA A 77 -12.29 8.04 -9.63
CA ALA A 77 -12.28 7.29 -10.87
C ALA A 77 -12.59 5.79 -10.66
N TRP A 78 -12.16 5.21 -9.54
CA TRP A 78 -12.51 3.85 -9.16
C TRP A 78 -13.99 3.74 -8.82
N LEU A 79 -14.52 4.66 -7.97
CA LEU A 79 -15.92 4.68 -7.56
C LEU A 79 -16.90 4.82 -8.75
N ASP A 80 -16.55 5.64 -9.73
CA ASP A 80 -17.36 5.80 -10.95
C ASP A 80 -17.52 4.48 -11.73
N LYS A 81 -16.49 3.65 -11.70
CA LYS A 81 -16.53 2.32 -12.32
C LYS A 81 -17.26 1.33 -11.42
N ALA A 82 -16.98 1.33 -10.13
CA ALA A 82 -17.58 0.42 -9.15
C ALA A 82 -19.10 0.58 -9.08
N LYS A 83 -19.62 1.80 -9.12
CA LYS A 83 -21.05 2.11 -9.11
C LYS A 83 -21.81 1.64 -10.37
N LYS A 84 -21.10 1.39 -11.46
CA LYS A 84 -21.69 0.77 -12.66
C LYS A 84 -21.93 -0.74 -12.45
N VAL A 85 -21.16 -1.37 -11.56
CA VAL A 85 -21.32 -2.78 -11.19
C VAL A 85 -22.31 -2.92 -10.05
N TYR A 86 -22.10 -2.17 -8.99
CA TYR A 86 -22.97 -2.11 -7.81
C TYR A 86 -23.23 -0.63 -7.45
N PRO A 87 -24.46 -0.13 -7.57
CA PRO A 87 -24.78 1.27 -7.26
C PRO A 87 -24.41 1.70 -5.84
N GLU A 88 -24.44 0.76 -4.87
CA GLU A 88 -24.09 1.00 -3.48
C GLU A 88 -22.60 0.79 -3.17
N ALA A 89 -21.76 0.51 -4.18
CA ALA A 89 -20.35 0.27 -3.96
C ALA A 89 -19.67 1.48 -3.30
N THR A 90 -18.89 1.19 -2.26
CA THR A 90 -18.03 2.15 -1.57
C THR A 90 -16.61 1.60 -1.49
N TRP A 91 -15.64 2.47 -1.29
CA TRP A 91 -14.26 2.04 -1.13
C TRP A 91 -14.04 1.19 0.13
N ASP A 92 -14.77 1.49 1.21
CA ASP A 92 -14.66 0.78 2.49
C ASP A 92 -15.12 -0.69 2.41
N LEU A 93 -15.99 -1.00 1.45
CA LEU A 93 -16.47 -2.35 1.20
C LEU A 93 -15.65 -3.07 0.11
N ALA A 94 -14.70 -2.39 -0.51
CA ALA A 94 -13.89 -2.99 -1.56
C ALA A 94 -12.98 -4.09 -1.00
N LYS A 95 -12.99 -5.25 -1.65
CA LYS A 95 -12.07 -6.34 -1.32
C LYS A 95 -10.74 -6.12 -2.02
N ASP A 96 -9.64 -6.48 -1.34
CA ASP A 96 -8.27 -6.34 -1.83
C ASP A 96 -7.95 -4.89 -2.26
N ALA A 97 -8.53 -3.91 -1.55
CA ALA A 97 -8.37 -2.50 -1.83
C ALA A 97 -6.93 -2.05 -1.58
N ASN A 98 -6.35 -1.37 -2.57
CA ASN A 98 -4.99 -0.86 -2.50
C ASN A 98 -4.87 0.49 -3.22
N ILE A 99 -4.13 1.41 -2.63
CA ILE A 99 -3.74 2.66 -3.28
C ILE A 99 -2.23 2.65 -3.46
N SER A 100 -1.78 2.88 -4.67
CA SER A 100 -0.37 3.00 -5.02
C SER A 100 -0.10 4.31 -5.75
N CYS A 101 1.05 4.94 -5.50
CA CYS A 101 1.39 6.21 -6.13
C CYS A 101 2.79 6.14 -6.77
N ALA A 102 2.88 6.57 -8.02
CA ALA A 102 4.14 6.84 -8.68
C ALA A 102 4.55 8.29 -8.41
N VAL A 103 5.81 8.53 -8.10
CA VAL A 103 6.36 9.85 -7.81
C VAL A 103 7.41 10.21 -8.86
N GLN A 104 7.30 11.41 -9.41
CA GLN A 104 8.27 11.96 -10.36
C GLN A 104 8.63 13.39 -9.93
N GLY A 105 9.76 13.54 -9.27
CA GLY A 105 10.16 14.82 -8.67
C GLY A 105 9.17 15.26 -7.59
N LEU A 106 8.52 16.40 -7.80
CA LEU A 106 7.50 16.97 -6.90
C LEU A 106 6.06 16.56 -7.27
N TYR A 107 5.91 15.72 -8.27
CA TYR A 107 4.60 15.32 -8.80
C TYR A 107 4.29 13.87 -8.45
N SER A 108 3.01 13.59 -8.19
CA SER A 108 2.51 12.25 -7.89
C SER A 108 1.36 11.89 -8.83
N LYS A 109 1.29 10.60 -9.18
CA LYS A 109 0.13 10.00 -9.84
C LYS A 109 -0.27 8.75 -9.07
N CYS A 110 -1.49 8.73 -8.56
CA CYS A 110 -1.99 7.62 -7.75
C CYS A 110 -2.99 6.76 -8.53
N PHE A 111 -3.08 5.52 -8.10
CA PHE A 111 -3.95 4.48 -8.63
C PHE A 111 -4.67 3.83 -7.47
N ALA A 112 -5.97 3.60 -7.62
CA ALA A 112 -6.80 2.88 -6.67
C ALA A 112 -7.25 1.58 -7.33
N ASP A 113 -6.92 0.45 -6.75
CA ASP A 113 -7.25 -0.88 -7.25
C ASP A 113 -8.06 -1.63 -6.21
N GLY A 114 -9.12 -2.31 -6.60
CA GLY A 114 -9.94 -3.08 -5.68
C GLY A 114 -11.12 -3.75 -6.37
N ILE A 115 -11.65 -4.78 -5.73
CA ILE A 115 -12.83 -5.52 -6.18
C ILE A 115 -14.05 -4.87 -5.54
N PRO A 116 -15.02 -4.33 -6.32
CA PRO A 116 -16.21 -3.74 -5.73
C PRO A 116 -17.11 -4.81 -5.12
N CYS A 117 -17.60 -4.52 -3.91
CA CYS A 117 -18.51 -5.37 -3.17
C CYS A 117 -19.74 -4.59 -2.71
N LYS A 118 -20.81 -5.31 -2.44
CA LYS A 118 -22.04 -4.83 -1.78
C LYS A 118 -22.39 -5.73 -0.60
N PRO A 119 -23.13 -5.27 0.40
CA PRO A 119 -23.66 -6.13 1.45
C PRO A 119 -24.61 -7.19 0.87
N LYS A 120 -24.47 -8.44 1.31
CA LYS A 120 -25.48 -9.46 1.07
C LYS A 120 -26.61 -9.23 2.05
N GLY A 121 -27.78 -8.91 1.60
CA GLY A 121 -28.92 -9.03 2.48
C GLY A 121 -29.99 -7.95 2.48
N ASP A 122 -29.91 -6.91 1.67
CA ASP A 122 -31.00 -5.90 1.62
C ASP A 122 -31.77 -5.86 0.30
N ALA A 123 -31.69 -6.95 -0.49
CA ALA A 123 -32.44 -7.01 -1.75
C ALA A 123 -33.95 -7.31 -1.57
N ASP A 124 -34.39 -7.67 -0.34
CA ASP A 124 -35.78 -8.06 -0.09
C ASP A 124 -36.61 -7.03 0.70
N ALA A 125 -36.02 -5.90 1.10
CA ALA A 125 -36.76 -4.86 1.83
C ALA A 125 -37.53 -3.86 0.93
N ALA A 126 -37.32 -3.89 -0.37
CA ALA A 126 -37.95 -2.95 -1.32
C ALA A 126 -39.14 -3.51 -2.13
N SER A 127 -39.68 -4.66 -1.75
CA SER A 127 -40.80 -5.29 -2.46
C SER A 127 -41.98 -5.58 -1.55
N SER A 128 -42.36 -4.65 -0.69
CA SER A 128 -43.64 -4.75 0.01
C SER A 128 -44.25 -3.38 0.25
N GLU A 129 -44.76 -2.74 -0.79
CA GLU A 129 -45.93 -1.85 -0.75
C GLU A 129 -46.67 -1.90 -2.06
#